data_ac4127ba5a04d8541126086cd10cb246
#
_entry.id   ac4127ba5a04d8541126086cd10cb246
#
_cell.length_a   1.000
_cell.length_b   1.000
_cell.length_c   1.000
_cell.angle_alpha   90.00
_cell.angle_beta   90.00
_cell.angle_gamma   90.00
#
_symmetry.space_group_name_H-M   'P 1'
#
loop_
_entity.id
_entity.type
_entity.pdbx_description
1 polymer ?
#
loop_
_entity_poly.entity_id
_entity_poly.type
_entity_poly.pdbx_seq_one_letter_code
_entity_poly.pdbx_strand_id
1 'polypeptide(L)'
;MKLLFPELPWKLFGLMLAGALISLVGFGQAAKKSYKVQVPANKEWVDTNIDVRGGAKLRFTATGQVTYPAGDQSSYDAKTHTVGTFGPDGLARGFADLLHAYAVGNAGHGALIGRIGSADYAQAFAIGASKEFDVPVSGRLFVGLNQSEKDAATAQGSFEVTVDVLEEGTGEAGATGGPAETRIAAITPDLLAKIPRRVSDPAKNPGDMVNVLIVGTQDQLEQVFLTAGWVRVDKTVRATAMNAIMESLEKKNYLTMPMSVLYLFDRPQDYGFAHAEPVRVAMSRNHLRVWKSPYVVAGRPLWCVAATHDIGFERDQRNNGITHKIDPAIDGEREYVNGTLSGTGLVGQREHVAPADPLTTAKTATGGEFHSDGRILVLVLKDTAGK
;
A
#
# COMPACT_ATOMS: atom_id res chain seq x y z
N MET A 1 -11.18 8.68 -98.95
CA MET A 1 -10.21 9.69 -98.44
C MET A 1 -9.54 9.10 -97.23
N LYS A 2 -8.37 8.52 -97.37
CA LYS A 2 -7.59 7.83 -96.33
C LYS A 2 -6.77 8.87 -95.61
N LEU A 3 -6.89 8.87 -94.24
CA LEU A 3 -5.96 9.59 -93.36
C LEU A 3 -5.16 8.57 -92.59
N LEU A 4 -3.84 8.58 -92.89
CA LEU A 4 -2.79 7.84 -92.21
C LEU A 4 -2.52 8.46 -90.84
N PHE A 5 -2.44 7.62 -89.80
CA PHE A 5 -1.79 7.96 -88.56
C PHE A 5 -0.52 7.10 -88.42
N PRO A 6 0.61 7.67 -88.05
CA PRO A 6 1.82 6.89 -87.84
C PRO A 6 1.87 6.27 -86.46
N GLU A 7 2.33 5.06 -86.39
CA GLU A 7 2.64 4.35 -85.17
C GLU A 7 3.84 4.95 -84.42
N LEU A 8 3.68 5.15 -83.11
CA LEU A 8 4.77 5.53 -82.19
C LEU A 8 5.09 4.31 -81.30
N PRO A 9 6.37 3.98 -81.10
CA PRO A 9 6.79 2.75 -80.44
C PRO A 9 6.66 2.86 -78.89
N TRP A 10 6.10 1.84 -78.28
CA TRP A 10 6.11 1.63 -76.85
C TRP A 10 7.49 1.27 -76.37
N LYS A 11 8.17 2.21 -75.74
CA LYS A 11 9.34 1.92 -74.91
C LYS A 11 9.13 2.41 -73.49
N LEU A 12 9.02 1.41 -72.60
CA LEU A 12 9.49 1.38 -71.24
C LEU A 12 9.36 2.66 -70.41
N PHE A 13 8.39 2.69 -69.50
CA PHE A 13 8.55 3.31 -68.19
C PHE A 13 8.08 2.33 -67.13
N GLY A 14 9.04 1.53 -66.65
CA GLY A 14 8.87 0.76 -65.43
C GLY A 14 8.95 1.73 -64.25
N LEU A 15 7.83 2.11 -63.69
CA LEU A 15 7.79 2.86 -62.42
C LEU A 15 7.94 1.86 -61.29
N MET A 16 9.18 1.76 -60.76
CA MET A 16 9.42 1.09 -59.47
C MET A 16 8.70 1.91 -58.37
N LEU A 17 7.57 1.40 -57.91
CA LEU A 17 7.00 1.79 -56.62
C LEU A 17 7.89 1.16 -55.52
N ALA A 18 8.92 1.86 -55.10
CA ALA A 18 9.61 1.56 -53.85
C ALA A 18 8.66 1.90 -52.69
N GLY A 19 7.92 0.87 -52.25
CA GLY A 19 7.17 0.95 -51.00
C GLY A 19 8.16 1.14 -49.85
N ALA A 20 8.30 2.39 -49.41
CA ALA A 20 8.97 2.67 -48.13
C ALA A 20 8.08 2.09 -46.99
N LEU A 21 8.41 0.87 -46.54
CA LEU A 21 8.00 0.39 -45.24
C LEU A 21 8.65 1.34 -44.21
N ILE A 22 7.91 2.35 -43.81
CA ILE A 22 8.23 3.09 -42.60
C ILE A 22 7.90 2.14 -41.44
N SER A 23 8.90 1.34 -41.04
CA SER A 23 8.90 0.69 -39.75
C SER A 23 8.84 1.81 -38.73
N LEU A 24 7.68 2.00 -38.09
CA LEU A 24 7.59 2.76 -36.83
C LEU A 24 8.43 1.98 -35.81
N VAL A 25 9.71 2.20 -35.79
CA VAL A 25 10.54 1.87 -34.64
C VAL A 25 10.11 2.87 -33.55
N GLY A 26 9.27 2.39 -32.66
CA GLY A 26 9.02 3.14 -31.43
C GLY A 26 10.38 3.36 -30.78
N PHE A 27 10.80 4.62 -30.71
CA PHE A 27 11.99 5.02 -29.96
C PHE A 27 11.68 4.79 -28.47
N GLY A 28 11.77 3.53 -28.02
CA GLY A 28 11.81 3.21 -26.61
C GLY A 28 13.09 3.81 -26.02
N GLN A 29 12.96 4.52 -24.92
CA GLN A 29 14.11 5.06 -24.19
C GLN A 29 15.09 3.93 -23.87
N ALA A 30 16.36 4.10 -24.22
CA ALA A 30 17.39 3.11 -23.94
C ALA A 30 17.62 2.99 -22.42
N ALA A 31 17.68 1.75 -21.92
CA ALA A 31 17.95 1.49 -20.51
C ALA A 31 19.37 1.96 -20.13
N LYS A 32 19.49 2.67 -19.00
CA LYS A 32 20.78 3.05 -18.41
C LYS A 32 21.46 1.88 -17.71
N LYS A 33 20.66 1.01 -17.07
CA LYS A 33 21.08 -0.23 -16.41
C LYS A 33 20.01 -1.29 -16.62
N SER A 34 20.42 -2.53 -16.74
CA SER A 34 19.52 -3.68 -16.91
C SER A 34 19.93 -4.80 -15.98
N TYR A 35 18.97 -5.41 -15.33
CA TYR A 35 19.15 -6.50 -14.38
C TYR A 35 18.25 -7.67 -14.75
N LYS A 36 18.74 -8.90 -14.52
CA LYS A 36 17.93 -10.12 -14.66
C LYS A 36 17.72 -10.78 -13.31
N VAL A 37 16.49 -11.15 -13.02
CA VAL A 37 16.07 -11.76 -11.75
C VAL A 37 15.26 -13.01 -12.04
N GLN A 38 15.60 -14.12 -11.41
CA GLN A 38 14.79 -15.34 -11.41
C GLN A 38 13.82 -15.29 -10.25
N VAL A 39 12.55 -15.55 -10.54
CA VAL A 39 11.45 -15.54 -9.57
C VAL A 39 10.84 -16.95 -9.51
N PRO A 40 11.34 -17.83 -8.65
CA PRO A 40 10.79 -19.17 -8.47
C PRO A 40 9.37 -19.10 -7.90
N ALA A 41 8.48 -19.95 -8.43
CA ALA A 41 7.08 -19.96 -8.03
C ALA A 41 6.84 -20.30 -6.55
N ASN A 42 7.76 -21.05 -5.93
CA ASN A 42 7.69 -21.49 -4.54
C ASN A 42 8.26 -20.47 -3.53
N LYS A 43 8.53 -19.25 -3.95
CA LYS A 43 8.96 -18.15 -3.08
C LYS A 43 7.86 -17.11 -2.99
N GLU A 44 7.62 -16.64 -1.78
CA GLU A 44 6.69 -15.52 -1.57
C GLU A 44 7.25 -14.23 -2.16
N TRP A 45 8.48 -13.89 -1.77
CA TRP A 45 9.20 -12.73 -2.27
C TRP A 45 10.66 -13.07 -2.57
N VAL A 46 11.18 -12.50 -3.61
CA VAL A 46 12.59 -12.58 -4.03
C VAL A 46 13.22 -11.20 -3.89
N ASP A 47 14.28 -11.12 -3.10
CA ASP A 47 15.14 -9.92 -3.07
C ASP A 47 15.90 -9.82 -4.39
N THR A 48 15.66 -8.77 -5.14
CA THR A 48 16.31 -8.56 -6.44
C THR A 48 17.75 -8.07 -6.33
N ASN A 49 18.15 -7.66 -5.13
CA ASN A 49 19.40 -6.95 -4.87
C ASN A 49 19.55 -5.61 -5.65
N ILE A 50 18.43 -5.04 -6.08
CA ILE A 50 18.37 -3.76 -6.80
C ILE A 50 17.84 -2.70 -5.86
N ASP A 51 18.66 -1.69 -5.54
CA ASP A 51 18.24 -0.52 -4.80
C ASP A 51 17.77 0.55 -5.80
N VAL A 52 16.56 1.02 -5.63
CA VAL A 52 15.93 2.04 -6.47
C VAL A 52 15.73 3.34 -5.70
N ARG A 53 15.73 4.46 -6.41
CA ARG A 53 15.50 5.79 -5.85
C ARG A 53 14.15 6.33 -6.26
N GLY A 54 13.50 7.05 -5.37
CA GLY A 54 12.26 7.76 -5.66
C GLY A 54 12.42 8.67 -6.88
N GLY A 55 11.43 8.66 -7.77
CA GLY A 55 11.48 9.36 -9.06
C GLY A 55 12.24 8.62 -10.17
N ALA A 56 12.80 7.44 -9.90
CA ALA A 56 13.34 6.57 -10.96
C ALA A 56 12.21 6.04 -11.85
N LYS A 57 12.51 5.80 -13.11
CA LYS A 57 11.61 5.12 -14.04
C LYS A 57 12.17 3.74 -14.38
N LEU A 58 11.40 2.71 -14.09
CA LEU A 58 11.74 1.32 -14.37
C LEU A 58 10.87 0.78 -15.49
N ARG A 59 11.42 -0.16 -16.26
CA ARG A 59 10.66 -1.03 -17.15
C ARG A 59 10.89 -2.47 -16.72
N PHE A 60 9.81 -3.18 -16.49
CA PHE A 60 9.81 -4.61 -16.26
C PHE A 60 9.44 -5.33 -17.55
N THR A 61 10.12 -6.44 -17.83
CA THR A 61 9.73 -7.39 -18.87
C THR A 61 9.93 -8.77 -18.28
N ALA A 62 8.89 -9.60 -18.33
CA ALA A 62 8.91 -10.92 -17.72
C ALA A 62 8.49 -12.01 -18.70
N THR A 63 9.15 -13.16 -18.61
CA THR A 63 8.86 -14.37 -19.39
C THR A 63 8.91 -15.59 -18.48
N GLY A 64 8.54 -16.74 -19.00
CA GLY A 64 8.51 -17.99 -18.26
C GLY A 64 7.09 -18.47 -17.98
N GLN A 65 7.00 -19.59 -17.29
CA GLN A 65 5.72 -20.22 -16.94
C GLN A 65 5.75 -20.76 -15.52
N VAL A 66 4.61 -20.66 -14.86
CA VAL A 66 4.33 -21.23 -13.55
C VAL A 66 3.13 -22.15 -13.65
N THR A 67 3.14 -23.24 -12.93
CA THR A 67 2.06 -24.21 -12.88
C THR A 67 1.60 -24.41 -11.44
N TYR A 68 0.31 -24.25 -11.21
CA TYR A 68 -0.36 -24.77 -10.01
C TYR A 68 -0.92 -26.15 -10.35
N PRO A 69 -0.34 -27.23 -9.76
CA PRO A 69 -0.77 -28.58 -10.03
C PRO A 69 -2.18 -28.84 -9.48
N ALA A 70 -2.92 -29.71 -10.11
CA ALA A 70 -4.18 -30.19 -9.56
C ALA A 70 -3.91 -30.94 -8.26
N GLY A 71 -4.48 -30.47 -7.15
CA GLY A 71 -4.44 -31.15 -5.88
C GLY A 71 -5.38 -32.36 -5.82
N ASP A 72 -5.46 -33.02 -4.66
CA ASP A 72 -6.43 -34.09 -4.43
C ASP A 72 -7.87 -33.56 -4.59
N GLN A 73 -8.53 -34.00 -5.64
CA GLN A 73 -9.89 -33.59 -6.02
C GLN A 73 -10.96 -34.01 -5.00
N SER A 74 -10.60 -34.79 -3.99
CA SER A 74 -11.52 -35.26 -2.95
C SER A 74 -11.78 -34.23 -1.84
N SER A 75 -10.92 -33.23 -1.67
CA SER A 75 -11.04 -32.22 -0.63
C SER A 75 -11.86 -31.01 -1.07
N TYR A 76 -12.51 -30.34 -0.11
CA TYR A 76 -13.22 -29.06 -0.37
C TYR A 76 -12.25 -27.98 -0.91
N ASP A 77 -11.01 -28.00 -0.44
CA ASP A 77 -9.96 -27.08 -0.88
C ASP A 77 -9.60 -27.27 -2.36
N ALA A 78 -9.67 -28.48 -2.89
CA ALA A 78 -9.40 -28.76 -4.31
C ALA A 78 -10.43 -28.13 -5.25
N LYS A 79 -11.68 -27.99 -4.81
CA LYS A 79 -12.76 -27.38 -5.62
C LYS A 79 -12.69 -25.86 -5.69
N THR A 80 -11.96 -25.25 -4.76
CA THR A 80 -11.79 -23.81 -4.66
C THR A 80 -10.41 -23.34 -5.12
N HIS A 81 -9.51 -24.26 -5.43
CA HIS A 81 -8.14 -23.96 -5.82
C HIS A 81 -8.02 -23.75 -7.32
N THR A 82 -7.38 -22.65 -7.71
CA THR A 82 -7.13 -22.37 -9.12
C THR A 82 -5.94 -23.23 -9.59
N VAL A 83 -6.16 -24.05 -10.59
CA VAL A 83 -5.15 -24.93 -11.20
C VAL A 83 -4.84 -24.49 -12.62
N GLY A 84 -3.62 -24.69 -13.07
CA GLY A 84 -3.23 -24.42 -14.45
C GLY A 84 -1.82 -23.92 -14.61
N THR A 85 -1.41 -23.78 -15.87
CA THR A 85 -0.13 -23.19 -16.27
C THR A 85 -0.37 -21.80 -16.87
N PHE A 86 0.43 -20.84 -16.44
CA PHE A 86 0.25 -19.45 -16.82
C PHE A 86 1.57 -18.69 -16.96
N GLY A 87 1.53 -17.60 -17.69
CA GLY A 87 2.62 -16.63 -17.82
C GLY A 87 2.58 -15.55 -16.72
N PRO A 88 3.43 -14.51 -16.84
CA PRO A 88 3.58 -13.47 -15.81
C PRO A 88 2.32 -12.64 -15.50
N ASP A 89 1.31 -12.62 -16.38
CA ASP A 89 0.03 -11.95 -16.11
C ASP A 89 -0.86 -12.74 -15.16
N GLY A 90 -0.50 -14.00 -14.86
CA GLY A 90 -1.26 -14.89 -14.00
C GLY A 90 -2.54 -15.44 -14.64
N LEU A 91 -3.33 -16.11 -13.84
CA LEU A 91 -4.65 -16.63 -14.20
C LEU A 91 -5.73 -15.57 -13.94
N ALA A 92 -6.74 -15.53 -14.78
CA ALA A 92 -7.91 -14.71 -14.52
C ALA A 92 -8.57 -15.14 -13.20
N ARG A 93 -8.90 -14.16 -12.36
CA ARG A 93 -9.52 -14.44 -11.07
C ARG A 93 -10.95 -14.93 -11.25
N GLY A 94 -11.22 -16.11 -10.70
CA GLY A 94 -12.54 -16.71 -10.64
C GLY A 94 -13.30 -16.31 -9.37
N PHE A 95 -14.53 -16.82 -9.21
CA PHE A 95 -15.34 -16.57 -8.02
C PHE A 95 -14.68 -17.13 -6.74
N ALA A 96 -13.99 -18.26 -6.84
CA ALA A 96 -13.26 -18.87 -5.73
C ALA A 96 -12.10 -17.97 -5.24
N ASP A 97 -11.44 -17.26 -6.15
CA ASP A 97 -10.32 -16.36 -5.81
C ASP A 97 -10.76 -15.08 -5.06
N LEU A 98 -12.07 -14.76 -5.08
CA LEU A 98 -12.62 -13.66 -4.27
C LEU A 98 -12.59 -13.96 -2.77
N LEU A 99 -12.44 -15.22 -2.40
CA LEU A 99 -12.33 -15.67 -1.00
C LEU A 99 -10.88 -15.68 -0.50
N HIS A 100 -9.92 -15.51 -1.41
CA HIS A 100 -8.50 -15.53 -1.11
C HIS A 100 -7.88 -14.12 -1.11
N ALA A 101 -6.88 -14.01 -0.24
CA ALA A 101 -6.08 -12.85 -0.01
C ALA A 101 -4.88 -12.79 -0.94
N TYR A 102 -4.84 -11.81 -1.80
CA TYR A 102 -3.67 -11.58 -2.63
C TYR A 102 -3.10 -10.20 -2.36
N ALA A 103 -1.79 -10.06 -2.40
CA ALA A 103 -1.10 -8.81 -2.13
C ALA A 103 -1.55 -7.67 -3.08
N VAL A 104 -1.99 -8.02 -4.31
CA VAL A 104 -2.52 -7.06 -5.29
C VAL A 104 -3.91 -7.48 -5.72
N GLY A 105 -4.93 -6.80 -5.20
CA GLY A 105 -6.34 -7.17 -5.37
C GLY A 105 -6.87 -7.14 -6.80
N ASN A 106 -6.28 -6.38 -7.71
CA ASN A 106 -6.68 -6.27 -9.11
C ASN A 106 -5.76 -7.02 -10.09
N ALA A 107 -4.74 -7.73 -9.60
CA ALA A 107 -3.87 -8.57 -10.42
C ALA A 107 -4.40 -10.02 -10.49
N GLY A 108 -4.04 -10.74 -11.54
CA GLY A 108 -4.36 -12.15 -11.70
C GLY A 108 -3.78 -13.01 -10.57
N HIS A 109 -4.38 -14.18 -10.34
CA HIS A 109 -3.82 -15.18 -9.45
C HIS A 109 -2.49 -15.70 -10.01
N GLY A 110 -1.42 -15.65 -9.23
CA GLY A 110 -0.07 -15.99 -9.69
C GLY A 110 0.61 -14.93 -10.55
N ALA A 111 -0.03 -13.78 -10.82
CA ALA A 111 0.61 -12.72 -11.58
C ALA A 111 1.91 -12.23 -10.92
N LEU A 112 2.88 -11.85 -11.73
CA LEU A 112 4.10 -11.21 -11.24
C LEU A 112 3.75 -9.86 -10.60
N ILE A 113 4.22 -9.67 -9.38
CA ILE A 113 4.06 -8.45 -8.59
C ILE A 113 5.41 -7.95 -8.08
N GLY A 114 5.47 -6.69 -7.69
CA GLY A 114 6.63 -6.08 -7.06
C GLY A 114 6.28 -5.29 -5.81
N ARG A 115 7.29 -5.04 -4.97
CA ARG A 115 7.21 -4.08 -3.86
C ARG A 115 8.56 -3.42 -3.63
N ILE A 116 8.55 -2.22 -3.04
CA ILE A 116 9.77 -1.54 -2.62
C ILE A 116 9.83 -1.56 -1.10
N GLY A 117 10.87 -2.22 -0.57
CA GLY A 117 11.03 -2.49 0.86
C GLY A 117 10.69 -3.93 1.25
N SER A 118 11.34 -4.42 2.30
CA SER A 118 11.17 -5.80 2.81
C SER A 118 10.03 -5.94 3.82
N ALA A 119 9.52 -4.83 4.33
CA ALA A 119 8.49 -4.85 5.37
C ALA A 119 7.14 -5.34 4.82
N ASP A 120 6.36 -6.02 5.64
CA ASP A 120 5.06 -6.60 5.26
C ASP A 120 4.03 -5.55 4.82
N TYR A 121 4.22 -4.31 5.27
CA TYR A 121 3.43 -3.15 4.84
C TYR A 121 3.93 -2.49 3.54
N ALA A 122 5.01 -2.96 2.92
CA ALA A 122 5.46 -2.41 1.65
C ALA A 122 4.39 -2.68 0.57
N GLN A 123 3.83 -1.59 0.03
CA GLN A 123 2.74 -1.69 -0.93
C GLN A 123 3.19 -2.45 -2.18
N ALA A 124 2.51 -3.56 -2.45
CA ALA A 124 2.74 -4.33 -3.65
C ALA A 124 2.02 -3.69 -4.85
N PHE A 125 2.62 -3.83 -6.02
CA PHE A 125 2.06 -3.38 -7.29
C PHE A 125 2.12 -4.49 -8.34
N ALA A 126 1.13 -4.54 -9.24
CA ALA A 126 1.12 -5.48 -10.34
C ALA A 126 2.24 -5.15 -11.34
N ILE A 127 2.94 -6.17 -11.82
CA ILE A 127 3.92 -6.08 -12.91
C ILE A 127 3.34 -6.75 -14.16
N GLY A 128 2.99 -8.03 -14.10
CA GLY A 128 2.57 -8.82 -15.25
C GLY A 128 3.74 -9.11 -16.21
N ALA A 129 3.42 -9.32 -17.49
CA ALA A 129 4.41 -9.60 -18.53
C ALA A 129 5.24 -8.37 -18.88
N SER A 130 4.71 -7.16 -18.75
CA SER A 130 5.45 -5.92 -18.99
C SER A 130 4.82 -4.73 -18.28
N LYS A 131 5.64 -3.87 -17.67
CA LYS A 131 5.20 -2.64 -17.03
C LYS A 131 6.28 -1.58 -16.99
N GLU A 132 5.91 -0.35 -17.28
CA GLU A 132 6.67 0.83 -16.84
C GLU A 132 6.15 1.29 -15.49
N PHE A 133 7.07 1.68 -14.61
CA PHE A 133 6.76 2.01 -13.22
C PHE A 133 7.60 3.18 -12.75
N ASP A 134 6.91 4.23 -12.30
CA ASP A 134 7.55 5.36 -11.65
C ASP A 134 7.71 5.03 -10.17
N VAL A 135 8.96 4.99 -9.72
CA VAL A 135 9.33 4.61 -8.35
C VAL A 135 8.88 5.68 -7.36
N PRO A 136 7.91 5.41 -6.48
CA PRO A 136 7.38 6.42 -5.57
C PRO A 136 8.32 6.71 -4.40
N VAL A 137 9.14 5.74 -3.98
CA VAL A 137 9.97 5.80 -2.78
C VAL A 137 11.27 5.05 -2.99
N SER A 138 12.36 5.56 -2.40
CA SER A 138 13.64 4.85 -2.43
C SER A 138 13.63 3.61 -1.55
N GLY A 139 14.23 2.51 -2.03
CA GLY A 139 14.33 1.27 -1.27
C GLY A 139 14.81 0.09 -2.11
N ARG A 140 14.89 -1.08 -1.47
CA ARG A 140 15.21 -2.35 -2.12
C ARG A 140 13.97 -2.86 -2.86
N LEU A 141 14.14 -3.24 -4.12
CA LEU A 141 13.09 -3.85 -4.93
C LEU A 141 12.98 -5.35 -4.61
N PHE A 142 11.77 -5.80 -4.36
CA PHE A 142 11.39 -7.21 -4.26
C PHE A 142 10.38 -7.55 -5.36
N VAL A 143 10.43 -8.77 -5.84
CA VAL A 143 9.46 -9.32 -6.80
C VAL A 143 8.93 -10.65 -6.29
N GLY A 144 7.71 -11.00 -6.66
CA GLY A 144 7.05 -12.23 -6.20
C GLY A 144 5.83 -12.55 -7.06
N LEU A 145 5.07 -13.55 -6.64
CA LEU A 145 3.83 -13.94 -7.29
C LEU A 145 2.63 -13.54 -6.42
N ASN A 146 1.57 -13.10 -7.05
CA ASN A 146 0.30 -12.77 -6.40
C ASN A 146 -0.47 -14.04 -6.02
N GLN A 147 -0.01 -14.73 -4.97
CA GLN A 147 -0.46 -16.06 -4.57
C GLN A 147 -0.56 -16.20 -3.05
N SER A 148 -1.24 -17.24 -2.59
CA SER A 148 -1.26 -17.62 -1.18
C SER A 148 -0.05 -18.49 -0.81
N GLU A 149 0.23 -18.64 0.50
CA GLU A 149 1.26 -19.57 0.98
C GLU A 149 0.99 -21.03 0.53
N LYS A 150 -0.28 -21.43 0.46
CA LYS A 150 -0.68 -22.76 -0.01
C LYS A 150 -0.33 -22.98 -1.47
N ASP A 151 -0.56 -21.96 -2.31
CA ASP A 151 -0.21 -21.99 -3.73
C ASP A 151 1.29 -22.10 -3.89
N ALA A 152 2.05 -21.26 -3.18
CA ALA A 152 3.50 -21.25 -3.20
C ALA A 152 4.10 -22.60 -2.80
N ALA A 153 3.49 -23.30 -1.84
CA ALA A 153 3.98 -24.60 -1.37
C ALA A 153 3.98 -25.69 -2.47
N THR A 154 3.10 -25.58 -3.47
CA THR A 154 2.93 -26.58 -4.54
C THR A 154 3.30 -26.07 -5.91
N ALA A 155 3.46 -24.77 -6.08
CA ALA A 155 3.75 -24.10 -7.34
C ALA A 155 5.09 -24.58 -7.94
N GLN A 156 5.09 -24.76 -9.26
CA GLN A 156 6.25 -25.20 -10.03
C GLN A 156 6.58 -24.19 -11.14
N GLY A 157 7.86 -24.10 -11.48
CA GLY A 157 8.33 -23.19 -12.52
C GLY A 157 8.87 -21.89 -11.97
N SER A 158 9.09 -20.93 -12.84
CA SER A 158 9.64 -19.61 -12.48
C SER A 158 9.37 -18.59 -13.59
N PHE A 159 9.45 -17.32 -13.23
CA PHE A 159 9.58 -16.22 -14.20
C PHE A 159 11.03 -15.72 -14.26
N GLU A 160 11.48 -15.36 -15.45
CA GLU A 160 12.66 -14.52 -15.66
C GLU A 160 12.20 -13.09 -15.85
N VAL A 161 12.65 -12.20 -14.99
CA VAL A 161 12.30 -10.78 -14.99
C VAL A 161 13.50 -9.95 -15.36
N THR A 162 13.37 -9.14 -16.40
CA THR A 162 14.32 -8.08 -16.72
C THR A 162 13.82 -6.78 -16.13
N VAL A 163 14.68 -6.10 -15.38
CA VAL A 163 14.42 -4.78 -14.80
C VAL A 163 15.37 -3.78 -15.44
N ASP A 164 14.83 -2.93 -16.29
CA ASP A 164 15.56 -1.84 -16.93
C ASP A 164 15.35 -0.53 -16.18
N VAL A 165 16.42 0.15 -15.82
CA VAL A 165 16.38 1.51 -15.30
C VAL A 165 16.43 2.46 -16.49
N LEU A 166 15.30 3.07 -16.81
CA LEU A 166 15.16 4.05 -17.90
C LEU A 166 15.65 5.43 -17.46
N GLU A 167 15.26 5.83 -16.25
CA GLU A 167 15.66 7.08 -15.62
C GLU A 167 16.09 6.82 -14.19
N GLU A 168 17.25 7.37 -13.82
CA GLU A 168 17.71 7.33 -12.44
C GLU A 168 16.87 8.32 -11.61
N GLY A 169 16.38 7.88 -10.46
CA GLY A 169 15.68 8.75 -9.53
C GLY A 169 16.64 9.74 -8.85
N THR A 170 16.15 10.93 -8.63
CA THR A 170 16.84 11.96 -7.85
C THR A 170 16.52 11.90 -6.37
N GLY A 171 15.54 11.03 -5.98
CA GLY A 171 15.18 10.81 -4.59
C GLY A 171 16.39 10.32 -3.79
N GLU A 172 16.61 10.90 -2.62
CA GLU A 172 17.66 10.43 -1.72
C GLU A 172 17.47 8.94 -1.45
N ALA A 173 18.57 8.18 -1.48
CA ALA A 173 18.58 6.79 -1.02
C ALA A 173 18.01 6.77 0.37
N GLY A 174 16.98 5.96 0.61
CA GLY A 174 16.12 5.92 1.80
C GLY A 174 16.76 6.58 3.01
N ALA A 175 16.28 7.77 3.33
CA ALA A 175 17.03 8.74 4.12
C ALA A 175 17.45 8.21 5.48
N THR A 176 18.67 7.75 5.54
CA THR A 176 19.49 7.93 6.72
C THR A 176 20.23 9.25 6.53
N GLY A 177 19.67 10.36 7.05
CA GLY A 177 20.40 11.60 7.27
C GLY A 177 20.72 12.47 6.03
N GLY A 178 19.88 13.45 5.77
CA GLY A 178 20.18 14.71 5.09
C GLY A 178 19.51 15.85 5.87
N PRO A 179 19.85 17.14 5.68
CA PRO A 179 19.54 18.22 6.64
C PRO A 179 18.03 18.46 6.77
N ALA A 180 17.41 17.55 7.46
CA ALA A 180 16.04 17.55 7.93
C ALA A 180 15.93 18.26 9.30
N GLU A 181 16.94 18.99 9.67
CA GLU A 181 17.25 19.39 11.04
C GLU A 181 16.27 20.39 11.66
N THR A 182 15.39 21.02 10.90
CA THR A 182 14.67 22.18 11.48
C THR A 182 13.24 21.90 11.93
N ARG A 183 12.56 20.90 11.41
CA ARG A 183 11.13 20.70 11.74
C ARG A 183 10.88 19.61 12.77
N ILE A 184 11.56 18.47 12.67
CA ILE A 184 11.47 17.43 13.71
C ILE A 184 12.11 17.93 15.02
N ALA A 185 13.23 18.66 14.96
CA ALA A 185 13.84 19.29 16.12
C ALA A 185 12.90 20.25 16.89
N ALA A 186 11.85 20.75 16.24
CA ALA A 186 10.81 21.55 16.91
C ALA A 186 9.79 20.71 17.70
N ILE A 187 9.83 19.37 17.59
CA ILE A 187 9.09 18.44 18.47
C ILE A 187 9.89 18.24 19.75
N THR A 188 9.84 19.23 20.61
CA THR A 188 10.60 19.23 21.86
C THR A 188 9.99 18.30 22.91
N PRO A 189 10.76 17.84 23.92
CA PRO A 189 10.21 17.09 25.05
C PRO A 189 9.05 17.83 25.75
N ASP A 190 9.14 19.16 25.88
CA ASP A 190 8.07 20.00 26.46
C ASP A 190 6.79 20.00 25.64
N LEU A 191 6.89 19.94 24.31
CA LEU A 191 5.74 19.79 23.45
C LEU A 191 5.13 18.38 23.58
N LEU A 192 5.97 17.35 23.58
CA LEU A 192 5.51 15.96 23.78
C LEU A 192 4.80 15.76 25.12
N ALA A 193 5.29 16.40 26.19
CA ALA A 193 4.65 16.35 27.52
C ALA A 193 3.24 16.96 27.55
N LYS A 194 2.92 17.87 26.62
CA LYS A 194 1.59 18.50 26.50
C LYS A 194 0.59 17.68 25.68
N ILE A 195 1.04 16.64 25.00
CA ILE A 195 0.19 15.78 24.19
C ILE A 195 -0.32 14.62 25.04
N PRO A 196 -1.65 14.46 25.22
CA PRO A 196 -2.18 13.31 25.93
C PRO A 196 -1.72 12.01 25.28
N ARG A 197 -1.20 11.09 26.09
CA ARG A 197 -0.67 9.80 25.59
C ARG A 197 -1.78 8.85 25.15
N ARG A 198 -3.01 9.09 25.57
CA ARG A 198 -4.16 8.24 25.31
C ARG A 198 -5.38 9.07 24.92
N VAL A 199 -6.16 8.53 24.02
CA VAL A 199 -7.52 8.99 23.75
C VAL A 199 -8.47 8.51 24.86
N SER A 200 -9.70 9.03 24.90
CA SER A 200 -10.73 8.55 25.82
C SER A 200 -12.05 8.26 25.10
N ASP A 201 -12.88 7.42 25.69
CA ASP A 201 -14.26 7.25 25.27
C ASP A 201 -15.16 8.41 25.83
N PRO A 202 -16.47 8.48 25.49
CA PRO A 202 -17.37 9.50 26.01
C PRO A 202 -17.50 9.49 27.54
N ALA A 203 -17.24 8.36 28.19
CA ALA A 203 -17.27 8.23 29.66
C ALA A 203 -15.92 8.59 30.30
N LYS A 204 -14.97 9.10 29.53
CA LYS A 204 -13.59 9.45 29.95
C LYS A 204 -12.72 8.25 30.35
N ASN A 205 -13.10 7.03 29.97
CA ASN A 205 -12.22 5.88 30.14
C ASN A 205 -11.05 6.00 29.14
N PRO A 206 -9.80 5.80 29.60
CA PRO A 206 -8.65 5.89 28.70
C PRO A 206 -8.67 4.77 27.67
N GLY A 207 -8.51 5.15 26.39
CA GLY A 207 -8.55 4.27 25.22
C GLY A 207 -7.18 4.02 24.60
N ASP A 208 -7.12 4.09 23.27
CA ASP A 208 -5.95 3.78 22.47
C ASP A 208 -4.79 4.76 22.71
N MET A 209 -3.58 4.34 22.43
CA MET A 209 -2.39 5.18 22.51
C MET A 209 -2.30 6.14 21.32
N VAL A 210 -1.90 7.39 21.58
CA VAL A 210 -1.41 8.30 20.53
C VAL A 210 0.00 7.85 20.16
N ASN A 211 0.15 7.23 19.00
CA ASN A 211 1.38 6.59 18.55
C ASN A 211 1.99 7.22 17.27
N VAL A 212 1.27 8.17 16.61
CA VAL A 212 1.79 8.91 15.47
C VAL A 212 1.47 10.40 15.61
N LEU A 213 2.40 11.26 15.20
CA LEU A 213 2.24 12.71 15.06
C LEU A 213 2.52 13.09 13.61
N ILE A 214 1.70 13.98 13.04
CA ILE A 214 1.88 14.46 11.67
C ILE A 214 1.93 15.99 11.66
N VAL A 215 2.97 16.55 11.05
CA VAL A 215 3.12 18.00 10.85
C VAL A 215 2.79 18.34 9.40
N GLY A 216 1.75 19.12 9.18
CA GLY A 216 1.30 19.48 7.83
C GLY A 216 -0.02 20.24 7.84
N THR A 217 -0.37 20.85 6.70
CA THR A 217 -1.70 21.48 6.53
C THR A 217 -2.79 20.39 6.46
N GLN A 218 -4.04 20.80 6.59
CA GLN A 218 -5.19 19.91 6.47
C GLN A 218 -5.22 19.22 5.09
N ASP A 219 -5.02 20.00 4.01
CA ASP A 219 -5.04 19.48 2.66
C ASP A 219 -3.92 18.44 2.43
N GLN A 220 -2.73 18.70 2.98
CA GLN A 220 -1.63 17.75 2.92
C GLN A 220 -1.93 16.46 3.69
N LEU A 221 -2.55 16.58 4.88
CA LEU A 221 -2.99 15.43 5.66
C LEU A 221 -4.00 14.58 4.87
N GLU A 222 -5.04 15.19 4.33
CA GLU A 222 -6.04 14.47 3.55
C GLU A 222 -5.42 13.84 2.30
N GLN A 223 -4.58 14.59 1.60
CA GLN A 223 -3.90 14.11 0.40
C GLN A 223 -3.00 12.91 0.67
N VAL A 224 -2.18 12.93 1.72
CA VAL A 224 -1.24 11.83 2.01
C VAL A 224 -1.99 10.54 2.33
N PHE A 225 -3.07 10.62 3.13
CA PHE A 225 -3.89 9.44 3.44
C PHE A 225 -4.60 8.88 2.22
N LEU A 226 -5.24 9.72 1.41
CA LEU A 226 -5.94 9.30 0.19
C LEU A 226 -4.96 8.70 -0.84
N THR A 227 -3.79 9.32 -1.02
CA THR A 227 -2.76 8.81 -1.93
C THR A 227 -2.21 7.47 -1.46
N ALA A 228 -2.11 7.25 -0.15
CA ALA A 228 -1.71 5.99 0.45
C ALA A 228 -2.81 4.91 0.42
N GLY A 229 -3.99 5.19 -0.14
CA GLY A 229 -5.09 4.23 -0.25
C GLY A 229 -5.98 4.12 1.00
N TRP A 230 -5.78 5.00 2.00
CA TRP A 230 -6.66 5.05 3.16
C TRP A 230 -8.00 5.65 2.80
N VAL A 231 -9.07 5.00 3.24
CA VAL A 231 -10.46 5.42 3.01
C VAL A 231 -10.96 6.19 4.23
N ARG A 232 -11.56 7.35 3.98
CA ARG A 232 -12.21 8.13 5.05
C ARG A 232 -13.45 7.40 5.54
N VAL A 233 -13.59 7.27 6.86
CA VAL A 233 -14.72 6.62 7.52
C VAL A 233 -15.62 7.68 8.16
N ASP A 234 -16.92 7.58 7.90
CA ASP A 234 -17.91 8.51 8.48
C ASP A 234 -18.08 8.33 9.99
N LYS A 235 -18.30 9.46 10.69
CA LYS A 235 -18.47 9.53 12.15
C LYS A 235 -19.86 9.08 12.64
N THR A 236 -20.80 8.85 11.74
CA THR A 236 -22.23 8.76 12.10
C THR A 236 -22.82 7.39 11.85
N VAL A 237 -22.71 6.49 12.83
CA VAL A 237 -23.77 5.50 13.05
C VAL A 237 -23.88 5.21 14.55
N ARG A 238 -25.10 5.31 15.08
CA ARG A 238 -25.43 4.96 16.48
C ARG A 238 -25.20 3.47 16.71
N ALA A 239 -24.82 3.09 17.94
CA ALA A 239 -24.56 1.71 18.35
C ALA A 239 -25.67 0.69 17.98
N THR A 240 -26.92 1.14 17.86
CA THR A 240 -28.06 0.32 17.43
C THR A 240 -28.00 -0.11 15.96
N ALA A 241 -27.36 0.69 15.10
CA ALA A 241 -27.16 0.30 13.70
C ALA A 241 -25.98 -0.67 13.54
N MET A 242 -25.03 -0.66 14.47
CA MET A 242 -23.88 -1.58 14.47
C MET A 242 -24.34 -3.05 14.60
N ASN A 243 -25.30 -3.33 15.49
CA ASN A 243 -25.82 -4.69 15.65
C ASN A 243 -26.62 -5.15 14.43
N ALA A 244 -27.42 -4.27 13.82
CA ALA A 244 -28.17 -4.59 12.60
C ALA A 244 -27.25 -4.78 11.38
N ILE A 245 -26.13 -4.06 11.30
CA ILE A 245 -25.11 -4.21 10.26
C ILE A 245 -24.34 -5.51 10.47
N MET A 246 -24.02 -5.88 11.71
CA MET A 246 -23.36 -7.15 12.04
C MET A 246 -24.19 -8.38 11.65
N GLU A 247 -25.51 -8.30 11.76
CA GLU A 247 -26.44 -9.37 11.36
C GLU A 247 -26.64 -9.46 9.85
N SER A 248 -26.40 -8.37 9.11
CA SER A 248 -26.59 -8.30 7.66
C SER A 248 -25.31 -8.32 6.83
N LEU A 249 -24.15 -8.51 7.44
CA LEU A 249 -22.84 -8.43 6.77
C LEU A 249 -22.60 -9.53 5.74
N GLU A 250 -23.12 -9.32 4.56
CA GLU A 250 -22.47 -9.75 3.34
C GLU A 250 -21.23 -8.86 3.10
N LYS A 251 -20.09 -9.47 3.14
CA LYS A 251 -18.67 -9.11 2.97
C LYS A 251 -18.23 -7.78 2.30
N LYS A 252 -19.10 -6.93 1.78
CA LYS A 252 -18.72 -5.75 0.97
C LYS A 252 -18.51 -4.44 1.75
N ASN A 253 -18.95 -4.33 2.99
CA ASN A 253 -19.05 -3.03 3.68
C ASN A 253 -18.16 -2.86 4.93
N TYR A 254 -17.25 -3.78 5.20
CA TYR A 254 -16.43 -3.72 6.42
C TYR A 254 -15.45 -2.53 6.46
N LEU A 255 -14.93 -2.11 5.31
CA LEU A 255 -14.04 -0.93 5.20
C LEU A 255 -14.68 0.37 5.63
N THR A 256 -15.94 0.55 5.30
CA THR A 256 -16.71 1.76 5.62
C THR A 256 -17.48 1.65 6.93
N MET A 257 -17.27 0.55 7.68
CA MET A 257 -17.93 0.36 8.97
C MET A 257 -17.58 1.52 9.91
N PRO A 258 -18.58 2.17 10.51
CA PRO A 258 -18.37 3.32 11.37
C PRO A 258 -17.47 3.01 12.55
N MET A 259 -16.60 3.95 12.88
CA MET A 259 -15.76 3.87 14.07
C MET A 259 -16.43 4.60 15.24
N SER A 260 -16.27 4.05 16.46
CA SER A 260 -16.71 4.73 17.67
C SER A 260 -16.03 6.11 17.80
N VAL A 261 -16.77 7.07 18.31
CA VAL A 261 -16.24 8.40 18.62
C VAL A 261 -15.35 8.32 19.85
N LEU A 262 -14.09 8.74 19.68
CA LEU A 262 -13.12 8.90 20.76
C LEU A 262 -12.70 10.37 20.89
N TYR A 263 -12.14 10.71 22.02
CA TYR A 263 -11.84 12.08 22.41
C TYR A 263 -10.36 12.25 22.70
N LEU A 264 -9.81 13.36 22.23
CA LEU A 264 -8.50 13.88 22.58
C LEU A 264 -8.61 15.42 22.67
N PHE A 265 -7.94 16.04 23.62
CA PHE A 265 -8.10 17.47 23.90
C PHE A 265 -9.57 17.86 24.17
N ASP A 266 -10.34 17.01 24.85
CA ASP A 266 -11.76 17.17 25.16
C ASP A 266 -12.69 17.36 23.94
N ARG A 267 -12.26 16.94 22.77
CA ARG A 267 -13.01 17.03 21.50
C ARG A 267 -12.98 15.69 20.74
N PRO A 268 -14.02 15.39 19.94
CA PRO A 268 -14.03 14.20 19.11
C PRO A 268 -12.98 14.29 18.01
N GLN A 269 -12.60 13.13 17.44
CA GLN A 269 -11.68 13.07 16.31
C GLN A 269 -12.16 13.91 15.12
N ASP A 270 -11.22 14.53 14.38
CA ASP A 270 -11.52 15.25 13.15
C ASP A 270 -11.78 14.27 12.01
N TYR A 271 -10.95 13.22 11.93
CA TYR A 271 -11.03 12.19 10.89
C TYR A 271 -10.95 10.79 11.50
N GLY A 272 -11.56 9.85 10.78
CA GLY A 272 -11.29 8.44 10.85
C GLY A 272 -10.84 7.95 9.49
N PHE A 273 -9.82 7.12 9.44
CA PHE A 273 -9.39 6.44 8.24
C PHE A 273 -9.29 4.95 8.49
N ALA A 274 -9.61 4.16 7.47
CA ALA A 274 -9.41 2.73 7.45
C ALA A 274 -8.65 2.35 6.19
N HIS A 275 -7.78 1.36 6.31
CA HIS A 275 -7.08 0.75 5.20
C HIS A 275 -7.34 -0.75 5.26
N ALA A 276 -7.81 -1.34 4.17
CA ALA A 276 -8.02 -2.76 4.12
C ALA A 276 -6.83 -3.44 3.50
N GLU A 277 -6.38 -4.47 4.15
CA GLU A 277 -5.71 -5.53 3.41
C GLU A 277 -6.75 -6.22 2.53
N PRO A 278 -6.50 -6.36 1.22
CA PRO A 278 -7.53 -6.82 0.26
C PRO A 278 -8.14 -8.18 0.57
N VAL A 279 -7.66 -8.87 1.59
CA VAL A 279 -7.88 -10.27 1.81
C VAL A 279 -8.49 -10.65 3.14
N ARG A 280 -8.20 -9.94 4.19
CA ARG A 280 -8.72 -10.23 5.52
C ARG A 280 -9.90 -9.33 5.92
N VAL A 281 -10.51 -8.67 4.97
CA VAL A 281 -11.51 -7.60 5.13
C VAL A 281 -12.66 -7.92 6.10
N ALA A 282 -12.99 -9.18 6.32
CA ALA A 282 -14.07 -9.55 7.24
C ALA A 282 -13.67 -9.57 8.72
N MET A 283 -12.37 -9.67 9.04
CA MET A 283 -11.89 -9.85 10.41
C MET A 283 -10.66 -9.02 10.77
N SER A 284 -10.05 -8.32 9.81
CA SER A 284 -8.81 -7.57 10.01
C SER A 284 -8.89 -6.24 9.27
N ARG A 285 -8.62 -5.15 9.97
CA ARG A 285 -8.69 -3.80 9.43
C ARG A 285 -7.68 -2.89 10.13
N ASN A 286 -6.80 -2.28 9.33
CA ASN A 286 -5.98 -1.18 9.80
C ASN A 286 -6.88 0.05 9.94
N HIS A 287 -6.90 0.70 11.08
CA HIS A 287 -7.70 1.89 11.27
C HIS A 287 -7.04 2.88 12.21
N LEU A 288 -7.34 4.14 11.99
CA LEU A 288 -6.79 5.21 12.81
C LEU A 288 -7.77 6.37 12.95
N ARG A 289 -7.55 7.14 13.99
CA ARG A 289 -8.28 8.38 14.28
C ARG A 289 -7.30 9.53 14.37
N VAL A 290 -7.71 10.69 13.86
CA VAL A 290 -6.86 11.88 13.76
C VAL A 290 -7.51 13.05 14.45
N TRP A 291 -6.73 13.77 15.24
CA TRP A 291 -7.12 15.02 15.92
C TRP A 291 -6.16 16.14 15.55
N LYS A 292 -6.71 17.29 15.17
CA LYS A 292 -5.92 18.51 15.09
C LYS A 292 -5.59 18.96 16.51
N SER A 293 -4.32 18.98 16.86
CA SER A 293 -3.90 19.46 18.17
C SER A 293 -4.02 21.00 18.26
N PRO A 294 -4.01 21.58 19.45
CA PRO A 294 -3.93 23.03 19.62
C PRO A 294 -2.53 23.59 19.30
N TYR A 295 -1.57 22.74 18.92
CA TYR A 295 -0.18 23.12 18.72
C TYR A 295 0.20 23.28 17.26
N VAL A 296 1.21 24.12 17.04
CA VAL A 296 1.81 24.40 15.74
C VAL A 296 3.31 24.13 15.83
N VAL A 297 3.85 23.44 14.84
CA VAL A 297 5.27 23.08 14.73
C VAL A 297 5.84 23.75 13.47
N ALA A 298 6.82 24.61 13.62
CA ALA A 298 7.44 25.37 12.53
C ALA A 298 6.40 26.03 11.59
N GLY A 299 5.37 26.65 12.16
CA GLY A 299 4.30 27.34 11.43
C GLY A 299 3.21 26.45 10.83
N ARG A 300 3.22 25.13 11.11
CA ARG A 300 2.25 24.18 10.56
C ARG A 300 1.45 23.48 11.65
N PRO A 301 0.18 23.14 11.39
CA PRO A 301 -0.60 22.34 12.32
C PRO A 301 0.09 21.02 12.69
N LEU A 302 -0.03 20.65 13.96
CA LEU A 302 0.35 19.33 14.47
C LEU A 302 -0.92 18.50 14.63
N TRP A 303 -0.92 17.29 14.08
CA TRP A 303 -1.99 16.31 14.15
C TRP A 303 -1.55 15.14 15.03
N CYS A 304 -2.44 14.69 15.91
CA CYS A 304 -2.25 13.51 16.73
C CYS A 304 -3.05 12.35 16.15
N VAL A 305 -2.46 11.18 16.11
CA VAL A 305 -3.07 9.97 15.54
C VAL A 305 -3.00 8.84 16.53
N ALA A 306 -4.11 8.13 16.70
CA ALA A 306 -4.17 6.84 17.36
C ALA A 306 -4.49 5.78 16.31
N ALA A 307 -3.52 4.93 16.01
CA ALA A 307 -3.60 3.88 15.00
C ALA A 307 -3.58 2.52 15.67
N THR A 308 -4.51 1.65 15.27
CA THR A 308 -4.68 0.29 15.78
C THR A 308 -5.11 -0.66 14.67
N HIS A 309 -4.73 -1.92 14.79
CA HIS A 309 -5.08 -2.98 13.87
C HIS A 309 -6.13 -3.90 14.50
N ASP A 310 -7.30 -4.04 13.87
CA ASP A 310 -8.32 -5.00 14.28
C ASP A 310 -7.92 -6.40 13.76
N ILE A 311 -7.87 -7.38 14.67
CA ILE A 311 -7.54 -8.78 14.37
C ILE A 311 -8.70 -9.75 14.60
N GLY A 312 -9.90 -9.24 14.90
CA GLY A 312 -11.08 -10.04 15.17
C GLY A 312 -12.07 -9.34 16.09
N PHE A 313 -12.80 -10.14 16.83
CA PHE A 313 -13.81 -9.68 17.80
C PHE A 313 -13.53 -10.25 19.19
N GLU A 314 -13.88 -9.47 20.21
CA GLU A 314 -13.81 -9.87 21.62
C GLU A 314 -15.01 -9.33 22.41
N ARG A 315 -15.13 -9.75 23.65
CA ARG A 315 -16.17 -9.24 24.54
C ARG A 315 -15.78 -7.87 25.09
N ASP A 316 -16.63 -6.89 24.92
CA ASP A 316 -16.47 -5.58 25.55
C ASP A 316 -16.71 -5.70 27.06
N GLN A 317 -15.67 -5.46 27.86
CA GLN A 317 -15.71 -5.61 29.31
C GLN A 317 -16.60 -4.57 30.00
N ARG A 318 -17.02 -3.50 29.31
CA ARG A 318 -17.88 -2.43 29.86
C ARG A 318 -19.36 -2.82 29.87
N ASN A 319 -19.81 -3.56 28.87
CA ASN A 319 -21.23 -3.82 28.64
C ASN A 319 -21.57 -5.26 28.25
N ASN A 320 -20.58 -6.15 28.25
CA ASN A 320 -20.66 -7.53 27.76
C ASN A 320 -21.09 -7.70 26.29
N GLY A 321 -21.09 -6.62 25.51
CA GLY A 321 -21.31 -6.65 24.08
C GLY A 321 -20.11 -7.21 23.32
N ILE A 322 -20.21 -7.21 21.99
CA ILE A 322 -19.10 -7.57 21.09
C ILE A 322 -18.40 -6.29 20.65
N THR A 323 -17.08 -6.28 20.69
CA THR A 323 -16.22 -5.20 20.20
C THR A 323 -15.11 -5.77 19.31
N HIS A 324 -14.41 -4.90 18.61
CA HIS A 324 -13.22 -5.30 17.87
C HIS A 324 -12.10 -5.65 18.84
N LYS A 325 -11.39 -6.73 18.52
CA LYS A 325 -10.15 -7.11 19.17
C LYS A 325 -9.00 -6.46 18.40
N ILE A 326 -8.24 -5.61 19.06
CA ILE A 326 -7.04 -5.03 18.47
C ILE A 326 -5.83 -5.96 18.63
N ASP A 327 -4.87 -5.84 17.72
CA ASP A 327 -3.55 -6.44 17.90
C ASP A 327 -2.88 -5.79 19.12
N PRO A 328 -2.49 -6.57 20.14
CA PRO A 328 -1.83 -6.00 21.30
C PRO A 328 -0.46 -5.39 20.98
N ALA A 329 0.23 -5.79 19.92
CA ALA A 329 1.50 -5.22 19.47
C ALA A 329 1.28 -3.96 18.61
N ILE A 330 0.81 -2.87 19.20
CA ILE A 330 0.35 -1.67 18.48
C ILE A 330 1.46 -0.93 17.70
N ASP A 331 2.72 -1.25 17.95
CA ASP A 331 3.84 -0.70 17.18
C ASP A 331 3.82 -1.19 15.73
N GLY A 332 3.28 -2.39 15.48
CA GLY A 332 3.06 -2.90 14.12
C GLY A 332 2.19 -1.98 13.29
N GLU A 333 1.09 -1.49 13.86
CA GLU A 333 0.22 -0.53 13.16
C GLU A 333 0.87 0.84 12.98
N ARG A 334 1.64 1.32 13.97
CA ARG A 334 2.45 2.53 13.82
C ARG A 334 3.38 2.43 12.61
N GLU A 335 4.08 1.30 12.46
CA GLU A 335 4.98 1.08 11.33
C GLU A 335 4.24 0.86 10.01
N TYR A 336 3.05 0.28 10.05
CA TYR A 336 2.16 0.19 8.89
C TYR A 336 1.78 1.59 8.37
N VAL A 337 1.38 2.50 9.25
CA VAL A 337 1.13 3.91 8.91
C VAL A 337 2.39 4.58 8.36
N ASN A 338 3.55 4.34 8.99
CA ASN A 338 4.84 4.83 8.50
C ASN A 338 5.09 4.41 7.06
N GLY A 339 4.96 3.13 6.77
CA GLY A 339 5.22 2.56 5.45
C GLY A 339 4.27 3.07 4.39
N THR A 340 2.96 3.02 4.65
CA THR A 340 1.94 3.44 3.69
C THR A 340 2.02 4.93 3.36
N LEU A 341 2.18 5.80 4.36
CA LEU A 341 2.28 7.24 4.12
C LEU A 341 3.62 7.63 3.49
N SER A 342 4.73 7.04 3.92
CA SER A 342 6.05 7.31 3.32
C SER A 342 6.12 6.84 1.87
N GLY A 343 5.44 5.74 1.53
CA GLY A 343 5.33 5.21 0.17
C GLY A 343 4.69 6.17 -0.83
N THR A 344 3.95 7.19 -0.37
CA THR A 344 3.35 8.21 -1.25
C THR A 344 4.35 9.20 -1.83
N GLY A 345 5.55 9.29 -1.26
CA GLY A 345 6.52 10.34 -1.57
C GLY A 345 6.16 11.73 -1.02
N LEU A 346 5.03 11.88 -0.31
CA LEU A 346 4.56 13.16 0.27
C LEU A 346 5.10 13.42 1.68
N VAL A 347 5.73 12.43 2.32
CA VAL A 347 6.43 12.58 3.59
C VAL A 347 7.84 13.10 3.32
N GLY A 348 8.20 14.21 3.95
CA GLY A 348 9.52 14.83 3.83
C GLY A 348 10.50 14.35 4.89
N GLN A 349 10.02 14.14 6.12
CA GLN A 349 10.84 13.73 7.26
C GLN A 349 10.08 12.75 8.14
N ARG A 350 10.80 11.84 8.78
CA ARG A 350 10.23 10.87 9.72
C ARG A 350 11.23 10.54 10.81
N GLU A 351 10.75 10.41 12.04
CA GLU A 351 11.57 10.03 13.19
C GLU A 351 10.70 9.38 14.27
N HIS A 352 11.30 8.48 15.05
CA HIS A 352 10.69 7.96 16.26
C HIS A 352 11.23 8.73 17.47
N VAL A 353 10.36 9.45 18.15
CA VAL A 353 10.69 10.22 19.34
C VAL A 353 10.26 9.49 20.60
N ALA A 354 11.07 9.54 21.63
CA ALA A 354 10.77 8.98 22.94
C ALA A 354 10.27 10.09 23.87
N PRO A 355 9.02 10.05 24.35
CA PRO A 355 8.59 10.93 25.44
C PRO A 355 9.33 10.63 26.75
N ALA A 356 9.38 11.60 27.65
CA ALA A 356 10.00 11.40 28.96
C ALA A 356 9.30 10.34 29.81
N ASP A 357 8.00 10.16 29.59
CA ASP A 357 7.16 9.12 30.23
C ASP A 357 6.59 8.19 29.16
N PRO A 358 7.35 7.15 28.71
CA PRO A 358 6.94 6.26 27.64
C PRO A 358 5.82 5.32 28.13
N LEU A 359 4.71 5.28 27.39
CA LEU A 359 3.60 4.35 27.65
C LEU A 359 3.91 3.00 26.97
N THR A 360 4.30 2.01 27.75
CA THR A 360 4.70 0.70 27.20
C THR A 360 3.62 -0.38 27.30
N THR A 361 2.71 -0.26 28.26
CA THR A 361 1.57 -1.19 28.44
C THR A 361 0.36 -0.46 28.95
N ALA A 362 -0.82 -0.81 28.45
CA ALA A 362 -2.10 -0.32 28.99
C ALA A 362 -3.26 -1.19 28.49
N LYS A 363 -4.49 -0.84 28.93
CA LYS A 363 -5.74 -1.43 28.43
C LYS A 363 -6.51 -0.41 27.60
N THR A 364 -7.13 -0.85 26.52
CA THR A 364 -8.08 -0.03 25.77
C THR A 364 -9.33 0.27 26.60
N ALA A 365 -10.17 1.19 26.15
CA ALA A 365 -11.44 1.48 26.82
C ALA A 365 -12.38 0.27 26.87
N THR A 366 -12.24 -0.70 25.97
CA THR A 366 -13.02 -1.95 25.93
C THR A 366 -12.41 -3.08 26.75
N GLY A 367 -11.20 -2.89 27.29
CA GLY A 367 -10.52 -3.81 28.20
C GLY A 367 -9.41 -4.66 27.57
N GLY A 368 -9.22 -4.60 26.24
CA GLY A 368 -8.11 -5.26 25.57
C GLY A 368 -6.77 -4.67 26.00
N GLU A 369 -5.77 -5.52 26.23
CA GLU A 369 -4.40 -5.08 26.59
C GLU A 369 -3.59 -4.76 25.33
N PHE A 370 -2.69 -3.79 25.43
CA PHE A 370 -1.68 -3.52 24.40
C PHE A 370 -0.31 -3.26 25.01
N HIS A 371 0.70 -3.44 24.18
CA HIS A 371 2.09 -3.14 24.50
C HIS A 371 2.78 -2.38 23.36
N SER A 372 3.77 -1.57 23.70
CA SER A 372 4.51 -0.70 22.79
C SER A 372 5.93 -0.50 23.32
N ASP A 373 6.85 -0.10 22.43
CA ASP A 373 8.16 0.43 22.81
C ASP A 373 8.09 1.84 23.44
N GLY A 374 6.89 2.42 23.47
CA GLY A 374 6.61 3.74 24.06
C GLY A 374 6.96 4.92 23.17
N ARG A 375 7.59 4.72 22.02
CA ARG A 375 7.94 5.78 21.07
C ARG A 375 6.74 6.24 20.24
N ILE A 376 6.84 7.47 19.74
CA ILE A 376 5.85 8.07 18.83
C ILE A 376 6.55 8.28 17.49
N LEU A 377 5.91 7.88 16.41
CA LEU A 377 6.35 8.22 15.06
C LEU A 377 5.98 9.67 14.76
N VAL A 378 6.93 10.47 14.31
CA VAL A 378 6.70 11.82 13.78
C VAL A 378 6.89 11.81 12.28
N LEU A 379 5.90 12.31 11.55
CA LEU A 379 5.93 12.50 10.10
C LEU A 379 5.79 13.98 9.79
N VAL A 380 6.70 14.54 8.99
CA VAL A 380 6.59 15.91 8.47
C VAL A 380 6.26 15.83 6.98
N LEU A 381 5.10 16.36 6.61
CA LEU A 381 4.67 16.36 5.21
C LEU A 381 5.48 17.39 4.39
N LYS A 382 5.76 17.07 3.12
CA LYS A 382 6.46 17.97 2.21
C LYS A 382 5.63 19.23 1.95
N ASP A 383 6.32 20.33 1.73
CA ASP A 383 5.67 21.50 1.14
C ASP A 383 5.22 21.12 -0.28
N THR A 384 3.94 21.26 -0.59
CA THR A 384 3.50 21.25 -1.97
C THR A 384 4.14 22.47 -2.64
N ALA A 385 5.00 22.24 -3.64
CA ALA A 385 5.49 23.33 -4.47
C ALA A 385 4.25 24.11 -4.93
N GLY A 386 4.19 25.40 -4.59
CA GLY A 386 3.08 26.24 -4.98
C GLY A 386 2.87 26.14 -6.49
N LYS A 387 1.63 25.85 -6.89
CA LYS A 387 1.18 26.02 -8.28
C LYS A 387 1.18 27.47 -8.65
#